data_52913f7744f5ad98420bd8e13a46341f
#
_entry.id   52913f7744f5ad98420bd8e13a46341f
#
_cell.length_a   1.000
_cell.length_b   1.000
_cell.length_c   1.000
_cell.angle_alpha   90.00
_cell.angle_beta   90.00
_cell.angle_gamma   90.00
#
_symmetry.space_group_name_H-M   'P 1'
#
loop_
_entity.id
_entity.type
_entity.pdbx_description
1 polymer ?
#
loop_
_entity_poly.entity_id
_entity_poly.type
_entity_poly.pdbx_seq_one_letter_code
_entity_poly.pdbx_strand_id
1 'polypeptide(L)'
;MRVGIGYDIHRFNGRGPLKLGGVTVPFSRGLSGHSDADVLLHALADALLGAIGAPDLGEQFPSSDPRYRRADSRLFIERAYATIKRQGWAVGNVEATVIADAPTLIGHKARMCRSISKLLQVAPSQVSVKAKTTEGFAPGAGGIAAQAVVLLRRATGRRPKAGGQSR
;
A
#
# COMPACT_ATOMS: atom_id res chain seq x y z
N MET A 1 -16.73 11.33 3.80
CA MET A 1 -16.01 10.09 3.44
C MET A 1 -15.35 10.25 2.09
N ARG A 2 -14.22 9.58 1.84
CA ARG A 2 -13.55 9.48 0.54
C ARG A 2 -13.10 8.05 0.31
N VAL A 3 -13.10 7.61 -0.94
CA VAL A 3 -12.63 6.30 -1.35
C VAL A 3 -11.47 6.49 -2.31
N GLY A 4 -10.44 5.67 -2.18
CA GLY A 4 -9.35 5.58 -3.14
C GLY A 4 -9.13 4.12 -3.52
N ILE A 5 -8.71 3.92 -4.75
CA ILE A 5 -8.29 2.63 -5.30
C ILE A 5 -6.85 2.78 -5.80
N GLY A 6 -6.05 1.75 -5.60
CA GLY A 6 -4.71 1.63 -6.16
C GLY A 6 -4.51 0.25 -6.73
N TYR A 7 -3.71 0.16 -7.77
CA TYR A 7 -3.33 -1.08 -8.43
C TYR A 7 -1.85 -0.99 -8.82
N ASP A 8 -1.11 -2.07 -8.58
CA ASP A 8 0.27 -2.17 -9.01
C ASP A 8 0.58 -3.61 -9.41
N ILE A 9 1.59 -3.78 -10.26
CA ILE A 9 2.04 -5.09 -10.75
C ILE A 9 3.55 -5.11 -10.93
N HIS A 10 4.19 -6.12 -10.36
CA HIS A 10 5.63 -6.34 -10.49
C HIS A 10 5.94 -7.75 -10.95
N ARG A 11 6.89 -7.86 -11.88
CA ARG A 11 7.40 -9.17 -12.33
C ARG A 11 8.47 -9.71 -11.39
N PHE A 12 8.63 -11.02 -11.33
CA PHE A 12 9.76 -11.65 -10.66
C PHE A 12 11.06 -11.39 -11.43
N ASN A 13 12.12 -11.02 -10.71
CA ASN A 13 13.45 -10.78 -11.27
C ASN A 13 14.46 -11.90 -10.97
N GLY A 14 14.02 -12.99 -10.36
CA GLY A 14 14.84 -14.14 -10.00
C GLY A 14 15.67 -14.02 -8.72
N ARG A 15 15.70 -12.86 -8.06
CA ARG A 15 16.47 -12.64 -6.81
C ARG A 15 15.54 -12.18 -5.69
N GLY A 16 15.64 -12.85 -4.51
CA GLY A 16 14.87 -12.53 -3.31
C GLY A 16 15.48 -11.39 -2.51
N PRO A 17 14.89 -10.97 -1.38
CA PRO A 17 13.68 -11.55 -0.76
C PRO A 17 12.38 -11.04 -1.41
N LEU A 18 11.30 -11.84 -1.33
CA LEU A 18 9.95 -11.38 -1.67
C LEU A 18 9.38 -10.60 -0.49
N LYS A 19 8.97 -9.36 -0.72
CA LYS A 19 8.27 -8.54 0.27
C LYS A 19 6.85 -8.25 -0.18
N LEU A 20 5.88 -8.42 0.73
CA LEU A 20 4.46 -8.13 0.51
C LEU A 20 3.82 -7.59 1.78
N GLY A 21 3.27 -6.40 1.72
CA GLY A 21 2.62 -5.74 2.86
C GLY A 21 3.57 -5.47 4.03
N GLY A 22 4.85 -5.17 3.75
CA GLY A 22 5.89 -4.96 4.73
C GLY A 22 6.37 -6.25 5.42
N VAL A 23 6.04 -7.42 4.86
CA VAL A 23 6.40 -8.74 5.40
C VAL A 23 7.28 -9.48 4.40
N THR A 24 8.39 -10.04 4.88
CA THR A 24 9.19 -10.98 4.09
C THR A 24 8.46 -12.33 4.02
N VAL A 25 8.19 -12.76 2.79
CA VAL A 25 7.57 -14.05 2.45
C VAL A 25 8.68 -14.98 1.94
N PRO A 26 8.86 -16.17 2.54
CA PRO A 26 9.83 -17.15 2.05
C PRO A 26 9.48 -17.57 0.62
N PHE A 27 10.35 -17.21 -0.32
CA PHE A 27 10.23 -17.60 -1.72
C PHE A 27 11.57 -17.41 -2.42
N SER A 28 11.85 -18.23 -3.43
CA SER A 28 13.13 -18.23 -4.13
C SER A 28 13.34 -17.02 -5.07
N ARG A 29 12.27 -16.28 -5.37
CA ARG A 29 12.29 -15.13 -6.29
C ARG A 29 11.74 -13.89 -5.60
N GLY A 30 12.41 -12.75 -5.82
CA GLY A 30 11.89 -11.44 -5.45
C GLY A 30 11.23 -10.73 -6.63
N LEU A 31 10.54 -9.64 -6.35
CA LEU A 31 9.95 -8.79 -7.37
C LEU A 31 10.98 -7.76 -7.89
N SER A 32 10.78 -7.31 -9.13
CA SER A 32 11.57 -6.26 -9.77
C SER A 32 10.95 -4.90 -9.46
N GLY A 33 11.76 -3.96 -9.01
CA GLY A 33 11.34 -2.58 -8.75
C GLY A 33 12.52 -1.71 -8.35
N HIS A 34 12.30 -0.41 -8.28
CA HIS A 34 13.32 0.56 -7.90
C HIS A 34 13.57 0.55 -6.38
N SER A 35 12.48 0.40 -5.60
CA SER A 35 12.48 0.22 -4.15
C SER A 35 12.71 -1.25 -3.76
N ASP A 36 12.18 -1.71 -2.64
CA ASP A 36 12.13 -3.13 -2.27
C ASP A 36 11.02 -3.91 -3.01
N ALA A 37 10.32 -3.25 -3.92
CA ALA A 37 9.29 -3.80 -4.81
C ALA A 37 8.09 -4.46 -4.10
N ASP A 38 7.71 -3.95 -2.92
CA ASP A 38 6.50 -4.40 -2.23
C ASP A 38 5.24 -3.89 -2.97
N VAL A 39 4.78 -4.68 -3.94
CA VAL A 39 3.64 -4.34 -4.80
C VAL A 39 2.35 -4.06 -4.01
N LEU A 40 2.17 -4.71 -2.86
CA LEU A 40 1.00 -4.49 -2.01
C LEU A 40 1.04 -3.12 -1.32
N LEU A 41 2.21 -2.71 -0.81
CA LEU A 41 2.37 -1.38 -0.24
C LEU A 41 2.31 -0.28 -1.31
N HIS A 42 2.78 -0.53 -2.53
CA HIS A 42 2.66 0.42 -3.63
C HIS A 42 1.19 0.66 -4.00
N ALA A 43 0.41 -0.41 -4.23
CA ALA A 43 -1.03 -0.28 -4.50
C ALA A 43 -1.76 0.43 -3.34
N LEU A 44 -1.38 0.16 -2.10
CA LEU A 44 -1.96 0.83 -0.93
C LEU A 44 -1.60 2.32 -0.87
N ALA A 45 -0.35 2.69 -1.21
CA ALA A 45 0.06 4.10 -1.26
C ALA A 45 -0.76 4.88 -2.29
N ASP A 46 -0.95 4.33 -3.49
CA ASP A 46 -1.79 4.93 -4.53
C ASP A 46 -3.26 5.05 -4.10
N ALA A 47 -3.81 4.04 -3.41
CA ALA A 47 -5.15 4.13 -2.86
C ALA A 47 -5.30 5.28 -1.85
N LEU A 48 -4.30 5.47 -0.95
CA LEU A 48 -4.29 6.55 0.02
C LEU A 48 -4.22 7.92 -0.65
N LEU A 49 -3.31 8.08 -1.61
CA LEU A 49 -3.10 9.32 -2.35
C LEU A 49 -4.29 9.65 -3.24
N GLY A 50 -4.80 8.68 -3.98
CA GLY A 50 -5.96 8.83 -4.85
C GLY A 50 -7.24 9.23 -4.07
N ALA A 51 -7.42 8.73 -2.83
CA ALA A 51 -8.55 9.12 -1.99
C ALA A 51 -8.61 10.63 -1.70
N ILE A 52 -7.47 11.32 -1.74
CA ILE A 52 -7.38 12.78 -1.50
C ILE A 52 -7.12 13.58 -2.78
N GLY A 53 -7.09 12.93 -3.95
CA GLY A 53 -6.81 13.58 -5.23
C GLY A 53 -5.37 14.07 -5.35
N ALA A 54 -4.43 13.45 -4.64
CA ALA A 54 -3.01 13.74 -4.76
C ALA A 54 -2.40 13.03 -5.98
N PRO A 55 -1.25 13.49 -6.50
CA PRO A 55 -0.47 12.78 -7.50
C PRO A 55 -0.13 11.35 -7.05
N ASP A 56 0.06 10.46 -8.00
CA ASP A 56 0.34 9.05 -7.73
C ASP A 56 1.72 8.80 -7.11
N LEU A 57 1.99 7.55 -6.78
CA LEU A 57 3.25 7.14 -6.16
C LEU A 57 4.45 7.46 -7.06
N GLY A 58 4.35 7.21 -8.35
CA GLY A 58 5.44 7.44 -9.31
C GLY A 58 5.79 8.90 -9.50
N GLU A 59 4.79 9.78 -9.46
CA GLU A 59 5.00 11.23 -9.50
C GLU A 59 5.64 11.77 -8.23
N GLN A 60 5.23 11.27 -7.05
CA GLN A 60 5.77 11.74 -5.76
C GLN A 60 7.13 11.14 -5.41
N PHE A 61 7.42 9.93 -5.90
CA PHE A 61 8.64 9.18 -5.61
C PHE A 61 9.22 8.61 -6.92
N PRO A 62 9.67 9.47 -7.83
CA PRO A 62 10.11 9.04 -9.15
C PRO A 62 11.27 8.04 -9.07
N SER A 63 11.20 7.01 -9.89
CA SER A 63 12.22 5.97 -9.97
C SER A 63 13.59 6.48 -10.45
N SER A 64 13.63 7.67 -11.05
CA SER A 64 14.87 8.37 -11.42
C SER A 64 15.59 8.98 -10.21
N ASP A 65 14.91 9.15 -9.07
CA ASP A 65 15.52 9.75 -7.88
C ASP A 65 16.31 8.69 -7.09
N PRO A 66 17.64 8.85 -6.96
CA PRO A 66 18.49 7.87 -6.28
C PRO A 66 18.17 7.69 -4.80
N ARG A 67 17.49 8.65 -4.16
CA ARG A 67 17.07 8.58 -2.75
C ARG A 67 16.11 7.42 -2.48
N TYR A 68 15.36 6.98 -3.50
CA TYR A 68 14.39 5.89 -3.36
C TYR A 68 14.91 4.55 -3.85
N ARG A 69 16.14 4.51 -4.32
CA ARG A 69 16.77 3.26 -4.77
C ARG A 69 16.91 2.29 -3.59
N ARG A 70 16.28 1.13 -3.70
CA ARG A 70 16.18 0.10 -2.64
C ARG A 70 15.51 0.59 -1.34
N ALA A 71 14.78 1.69 -1.40
CA ALA A 71 14.02 2.18 -0.25
C ALA A 71 13.02 1.12 0.21
N ASP A 72 12.76 1.06 1.51
CA ASP A 72 11.70 0.26 2.08
C ASP A 72 10.35 0.92 1.73
N SER A 73 9.43 0.16 1.11
CA SER A 73 8.14 0.69 0.67
C SER A 73 7.24 1.16 1.82
N ARG A 74 7.56 0.81 3.08
CA ARG A 74 6.91 1.41 4.26
C ARG A 74 7.06 2.92 4.30
N LEU A 75 8.17 3.45 3.82
CA LEU A 75 8.38 4.89 3.70
C LEU A 75 7.29 5.57 2.88
N PHE A 76 6.87 4.96 1.79
CA PHE A 76 5.83 5.53 0.91
C PHE A 76 4.48 5.56 1.61
N ILE A 77 4.14 4.50 2.36
CA ILE A 77 2.92 4.47 3.19
C ILE A 77 2.97 5.55 4.26
N GLU A 78 4.09 5.70 4.96
CA GLU A 78 4.26 6.71 6.01
C GLU A 78 4.07 8.13 5.46
N ARG A 79 4.62 8.41 4.28
CA ARG A 79 4.48 9.71 3.60
C ARG A 79 3.05 9.97 3.14
N ALA A 80 2.42 8.98 2.48
CA ALA A 80 1.02 9.08 2.07
C ALA A 80 0.10 9.28 3.29
N TYR A 81 0.30 8.48 4.35
CA TYR A 81 -0.47 8.58 5.59
C TYR A 81 -0.28 9.94 6.29
N ALA A 82 0.94 10.46 6.36
CA ALA A 82 1.20 11.79 6.90
C ALA A 82 0.46 12.87 6.11
N THR A 83 0.35 12.72 4.79
CA THR A 83 -0.36 13.66 3.93
C THR A 83 -1.86 13.64 4.18
N ILE A 84 -2.49 12.47 4.27
CA ILE A 84 -3.92 12.37 4.57
C ILE A 84 -4.24 12.91 5.97
N LYS A 85 -3.37 12.69 6.95
CA LYS A 85 -3.52 13.26 8.32
C LYS A 85 -3.47 14.77 8.32
N ARG A 86 -2.52 15.38 7.61
CA ARG A 86 -2.43 16.86 7.51
C ARG A 86 -3.68 17.48 6.91
N GLN A 87 -4.37 16.76 6.01
CA GLN A 87 -5.63 17.21 5.41
C GLN A 87 -6.87 16.89 6.27
N GLY A 88 -6.68 16.41 7.49
CA GLY A 88 -7.77 16.14 8.43
C GLY A 88 -8.54 14.86 8.12
N TRP A 89 -7.90 13.89 7.46
CA TRP A 89 -8.47 12.58 7.19
C TRP A 89 -7.87 11.50 8.08
N ALA A 90 -8.65 10.46 8.33
CA ALA A 90 -8.24 9.24 9.00
C ALA A 90 -8.68 8.03 8.17
N VAL A 91 -7.94 6.95 8.24
CA VAL A 91 -8.32 5.69 7.60
C VAL A 91 -9.51 5.07 8.33
N GLY A 92 -10.56 4.74 7.61
CA GLY A 92 -11.72 4.00 8.10
C GLY A 92 -11.48 2.50 8.04
N ASN A 93 -11.15 2.01 6.84
CA ASN A 93 -10.73 0.64 6.61
C ASN A 93 -9.89 0.53 5.32
N VAL A 94 -9.21 -0.60 5.20
CA VAL A 94 -8.46 -1.01 4.02
C VAL A 94 -8.90 -2.41 3.62
N GLU A 95 -9.14 -2.60 2.34
CA GLU A 95 -9.20 -3.92 1.73
C GLU A 95 -8.16 -4.02 0.62
N ALA A 96 -7.43 -5.14 0.57
CA ALA A 96 -6.47 -5.40 -0.48
C ALA A 96 -6.56 -6.85 -0.96
N THR A 97 -6.33 -7.04 -2.26
CA THR A 97 -6.23 -8.34 -2.90
C THR A 97 -4.87 -8.47 -3.57
N VAL A 98 -4.14 -9.52 -3.23
CA VAL A 98 -2.90 -9.92 -3.89
C VAL A 98 -3.22 -11.04 -4.87
N ILE A 99 -2.80 -10.90 -6.12
CA ILE A 99 -3.00 -11.90 -7.18
C ILE A 99 -1.64 -12.50 -7.50
N ALA A 100 -1.47 -13.78 -7.16
CA ALA A 100 -0.20 -14.52 -7.32
C ALA A 100 -0.45 -16.02 -7.44
N ASP A 101 0.11 -16.65 -8.47
CA ASP A 101 0.07 -18.10 -8.60
C ASP A 101 1.07 -18.80 -7.65
N ALA A 102 2.12 -18.09 -7.27
CA ALA A 102 3.10 -18.51 -6.28
C ALA A 102 3.74 -17.29 -5.59
N PRO A 103 4.21 -17.41 -4.34
CA PRO A 103 3.96 -18.53 -3.40
C PRO A 103 2.55 -18.52 -2.80
N THR A 104 2.18 -19.60 -2.11
CA THR A 104 0.96 -19.63 -1.31
C THR A 104 1.03 -18.63 -0.16
N LEU A 105 0.06 -17.69 -0.09
CA LEU A 105 0.09 -16.56 0.84
C LEU A 105 -0.78 -16.75 2.10
N ILE A 106 -1.52 -17.87 2.23
CA ILE A 106 -2.50 -18.07 3.29
C ILE A 106 -1.89 -17.89 4.69
N GLY A 107 -0.71 -18.42 4.93
CA GLY A 107 0.01 -18.33 6.22
C GLY A 107 0.60 -16.93 6.52
N HIS A 108 0.59 -16.02 5.54
CA HIS A 108 1.23 -14.69 5.65
C HIS A 108 0.23 -13.55 5.79
N LYS A 109 -1.05 -13.75 5.40
CA LYS A 109 -2.08 -12.70 5.38
C LYS A 109 -2.25 -11.98 6.72
N ALA A 110 -2.33 -12.72 7.81
CA ALA A 110 -2.47 -12.13 9.15
C ALA A 110 -1.29 -11.24 9.54
N ARG A 111 -0.07 -11.59 9.10
CA ARG A 111 1.13 -10.76 9.32
C ARG A 111 1.09 -9.48 8.47
N MET A 112 0.63 -9.58 7.22
CA MET A 112 0.43 -8.42 6.33
C MET A 112 -0.62 -7.46 6.91
N CYS A 113 -1.77 -7.97 7.36
CA CYS A 113 -2.79 -7.15 8.02
C CYS A 113 -2.23 -6.41 9.25
N ARG A 114 -1.48 -7.10 10.12
CA ARG A 114 -0.84 -6.46 11.28
C ARG A 114 0.22 -5.44 10.89
N SER A 115 1.01 -5.69 9.86
CA SER A 115 2.01 -4.75 9.35
C SER A 115 1.35 -3.47 8.84
N ILE A 116 0.36 -3.61 7.96
CA ILE A 116 -0.38 -2.48 7.39
C ILE A 116 -1.13 -1.70 8.48
N SER A 117 -1.79 -2.39 9.42
CA SER A 117 -2.52 -1.73 10.50
C SER A 117 -1.62 -0.86 11.38
N LYS A 118 -0.39 -1.32 11.65
CA LYS A 118 0.61 -0.54 12.37
C LYS A 118 1.04 0.72 11.60
N LEU A 119 1.33 0.59 10.30
CA LEU A 119 1.72 1.70 9.44
C LEU A 119 0.63 2.79 9.38
N LEU A 120 -0.63 2.37 9.33
CA LEU A 120 -1.79 3.25 9.21
C LEU A 120 -2.38 3.66 10.57
N GLN A 121 -1.82 3.18 11.68
CA GLN A 121 -2.29 3.47 13.05
C GLN A 121 -3.79 3.16 13.23
N VAL A 122 -4.24 2.03 12.71
CA VAL A 122 -5.62 1.52 12.81
C VAL A 122 -5.66 0.16 13.50
N ALA A 123 -6.84 -0.28 13.92
CA ALA A 123 -7.00 -1.62 14.47
C ALA A 123 -6.78 -2.69 13.38
N PRO A 124 -6.22 -3.86 13.69
CA PRO A 124 -6.06 -4.95 12.71
C PRO A 124 -7.37 -5.36 12.04
N SER A 125 -8.50 -5.25 12.73
CA SER A 125 -9.84 -5.52 12.19
C SER A 125 -10.29 -4.55 11.08
N GLN A 126 -9.60 -3.43 10.91
CA GLN A 126 -9.85 -2.46 9.83
C GLN A 126 -9.05 -2.77 8.56
N VAL A 127 -8.22 -3.82 8.56
CA VAL A 127 -7.39 -4.20 7.43
C VAL A 127 -7.71 -5.63 7.01
N SER A 128 -8.09 -5.80 5.75
CA SER A 128 -8.31 -7.11 5.12
C SER A 128 -7.30 -7.31 3.99
N VAL A 129 -6.67 -8.50 3.95
CA VAL A 129 -5.83 -8.93 2.83
C VAL A 129 -6.33 -10.26 2.31
N LYS A 130 -6.71 -10.28 1.05
CA LYS A 130 -7.10 -11.48 0.30
C LYS A 130 -5.95 -11.90 -0.61
N ALA A 131 -5.87 -13.18 -0.90
CA ALA A 131 -4.99 -13.72 -1.92
C ALA A 131 -5.83 -14.49 -2.94
N LYS A 132 -5.52 -14.30 -4.20
CA LYS A 132 -6.13 -14.96 -5.36
C LYS A 132 -5.03 -15.50 -6.27
N THR A 133 -5.35 -16.52 -7.03
CA THR A 133 -4.55 -16.98 -8.16
C THR A 133 -5.06 -16.37 -9.45
N THR A 134 -4.34 -16.54 -10.56
CA THR A 134 -4.84 -16.17 -11.89
C THR A 134 -5.78 -17.23 -12.46
N GLU A 135 -6.00 -18.35 -11.75
CA GLU A 135 -6.77 -19.52 -12.20
C GLU A 135 -6.28 -20.06 -13.58
N GLY A 136 -4.99 -19.89 -13.87
CA GLY A 136 -4.40 -20.28 -15.14
C GLY A 136 -4.73 -19.35 -16.31
N PHE A 137 -5.47 -18.26 -16.09
CA PHE A 137 -5.77 -17.27 -17.14
C PHE A 137 -4.48 -16.57 -17.66
N ALA A 138 -3.48 -16.42 -16.82
CA ALA A 138 -2.17 -15.92 -17.17
C ALA A 138 -1.08 -16.94 -16.76
N PRO A 139 -1.03 -18.11 -17.42
CA PRO A 139 -0.09 -19.17 -17.06
C PRO A 139 1.34 -18.66 -17.18
N GLY A 140 2.14 -18.92 -16.15
CA GLY A 140 3.51 -18.43 -16.07
C GLY A 140 3.60 -16.93 -15.81
N ALA A 141 2.55 -16.31 -15.27
CA ALA A 141 2.61 -14.92 -14.83
C ALA A 141 3.86 -14.71 -13.99
N GLY A 142 4.85 -14.12 -14.59
CA GLY A 142 6.19 -13.93 -14.02
C GLY A 142 6.19 -12.88 -12.92
N GLY A 143 5.10 -12.69 -12.17
CA GLY A 143 4.97 -11.62 -11.20
C GLY A 143 3.80 -11.73 -10.24
N ILE A 144 3.57 -10.66 -9.52
CA ILE A 144 2.46 -10.48 -8.55
C ILE A 144 1.79 -9.15 -8.86
N ALA A 145 0.45 -9.14 -8.86
CA ALA A 145 -0.35 -7.93 -8.87
C ALA A 145 -1.00 -7.72 -7.50
N ALA A 146 -1.27 -6.46 -7.17
CA ALA A 146 -2.04 -6.09 -5.99
C ALA A 146 -3.02 -4.98 -6.31
N GLN A 147 -4.17 -5.06 -5.68
CA GLN A 147 -5.18 -4.01 -5.69
C GLN A 147 -5.51 -3.64 -4.25
N ALA A 148 -5.66 -2.36 -3.96
CA ALA A 148 -6.06 -1.87 -2.65
C ALA A 148 -7.21 -0.87 -2.77
N VAL A 149 -8.12 -0.91 -1.81
CA VAL A 149 -9.20 0.07 -1.63
C VAL A 149 -9.10 0.64 -0.23
N VAL A 150 -9.17 1.95 -0.11
CA VAL A 150 -9.12 2.66 1.17
C VAL A 150 -10.37 3.50 1.33
N LEU A 151 -11.04 3.39 2.47
CA LEU A 151 -12.05 4.32 2.90
C LEU A 151 -11.42 5.32 3.90
N LEU A 152 -11.53 6.61 3.60
CA LEU A 152 -11.18 7.68 4.51
C LEU A 152 -12.42 8.31 5.13
N ARG A 153 -12.32 8.65 6.42
CA ARG A 153 -13.30 9.43 7.18
C ARG A 153 -12.64 10.71 7.71
N ARG A 154 -13.43 11.72 8.02
CA ARG A 154 -12.89 12.87 8.74
C ARG A 154 -12.32 12.43 10.08
N ALA A 155 -11.15 12.93 10.41
CA ALA A 155 -10.56 12.70 11.72
C ALA A 155 -11.47 13.33 12.79
N THR A 156 -11.82 12.54 13.81
CA THR A 156 -12.55 13.06 14.97
C THR A 156 -11.52 13.70 15.90
N GLY A 157 -11.51 15.06 15.97
CA GLY A 157 -10.65 15.78 16.90
C GLY A 157 -9.92 16.99 16.30
N ARG A 158 -10.36 18.17 16.71
CA ARG A 158 -10.03 19.56 16.34
C ARG A 158 -10.73 20.09 15.09
N ARG A 159 -11.89 20.73 15.29
CA ARG A 159 -12.31 21.83 14.43
C ARG A 159 -11.11 22.81 14.35
N PRO A 160 -10.69 23.22 13.15
CA PRO A 160 -9.83 24.40 13.04
C PRO A 160 -10.53 25.53 13.77
N LYS A 161 -9.85 26.20 14.70
CA LYS A 161 -10.35 27.46 15.25
C LYS A 161 -10.58 28.34 14.04
N ALA A 162 -11.82 28.72 13.80
CA ALA A 162 -12.15 29.78 12.86
C ALA A 162 -11.31 30.97 13.28
N GLY A 163 -10.42 31.42 12.39
CA GLY A 163 -9.63 32.61 12.62
C GLY A 163 -10.57 33.75 12.89
N GLY A 164 -10.53 34.30 14.10
CA GLY A 164 -11.24 35.52 14.43
C GLY A 164 -10.74 36.62 13.51
N GLN A 165 -11.58 37.08 12.62
CA GLN A 165 -11.39 38.37 11.98
C GLN A 165 -11.60 39.42 13.09
N SER A 166 -10.51 39.94 13.60
CA SER A 166 -10.52 41.17 14.37
C SER A 166 -10.76 42.35 13.37
N ARG A 167 -11.78 43.08 13.66
CA ARG A 167 -12.09 44.38 13.00
C ARG A 167 -11.02 45.42 13.32
#